data_1cc5bfbc725d83e2e481cd8fe2bf05be
#
_entry.id   1cc5bfbc725d83e2e481cd8fe2bf05be
#
_cell.length_a   1.000
_cell.length_b   1.000
_cell.length_c   1.000
_cell.angle_alpha   90.00
_cell.angle_beta   90.00
_cell.angle_gamma   90.00
#
_symmetry.space_group_name_H-M   'P 1'
#
loop_
_entity.id
_entity.type
_entity.pdbx_description
1 polymer ?
#
loop_
_entity_poly.entity_id
_entity_poly.type
_entity_poly.pdbx_seq_one_letter_code
_entity_poly.pdbx_strand_id
1 'polypeptide(L)'
;MFRIVAPNALIVTDRFHVIRLISQQFVAVWRRIDPVGSKNRGLLSLLRRHASNLRPEQAVKLALYLASHPALAVLYEFRERLNQLLLLRTQTAKACRRLAPILLDFIDQLRTSGFLELQSLGHTLDSWKHEVARMWRFTRNNGITEGFHTKMEVLQRQAYGFRNFKNYRLRVVVMC
;
A
#
# COMPACT_ATOMS: atom_id res chain seq x y z
N MET A 1 -4.49 20.19 -9.25
CA MET A 1 -5.88 20.62 -9.40
C MET A 1 -6.62 20.78 -8.06
N PHE A 2 -6.54 19.85 -7.10
CA PHE A 2 -7.22 19.96 -5.79
C PHE A 2 -6.82 21.17 -4.92
N ARG A 3 -5.58 21.66 -4.99
CA ARG A 3 -5.13 22.85 -4.21
C ARG A 3 -5.82 24.16 -4.58
N ILE A 4 -6.38 24.26 -5.78
CA ILE A 4 -7.10 25.46 -6.24
C ILE A 4 -8.49 25.52 -5.64
N VAL A 5 -9.12 24.36 -5.38
CA VAL A 5 -10.50 24.26 -4.87
C VAL A 5 -10.56 24.24 -3.34
N ALA A 6 -9.50 23.76 -2.68
CA ALA A 6 -9.43 23.66 -1.22
C ALA A 6 -7.99 23.96 -0.72
N PRO A 7 -7.58 25.23 -0.67
CA PRO A 7 -6.19 25.62 -0.35
C PRO A 7 -5.73 25.20 1.03
N ASN A 8 -6.64 25.00 1.98
CA ASN A 8 -6.35 24.57 3.35
C ASN A 8 -6.52 23.05 3.57
N ALA A 9 -6.80 22.28 2.52
CA ALA A 9 -7.00 20.84 2.66
C ALA A 9 -5.66 20.12 2.90
N LEU A 10 -5.65 19.27 3.91
CA LEU A 10 -4.53 18.34 4.18
C LEU A 10 -4.66 17.14 3.23
N ILE A 11 -3.69 17.01 2.33
CA ILE A 11 -3.58 15.82 1.48
C ILE A 11 -2.96 14.70 2.32
N VAL A 12 -3.63 13.56 2.37
CA VAL A 12 -3.18 12.34 3.05
C VAL A 12 -3.22 11.20 2.04
N THR A 13 -2.14 10.43 1.95
CA THR A 13 -2.09 9.28 1.05
C THR A 13 -2.95 8.14 1.59
N ASP A 14 -3.58 7.40 0.70
CA ASP A 14 -4.28 6.17 1.08
C ASP A 14 -3.27 5.05 1.40
N ARG A 15 -3.35 4.54 2.62
CA ARG A 15 -2.47 3.48 3.14
C ARG A 15 -2.53 2.22 2.29
N PHE A 16 -3.72 1.81 1.85
CA PHE A 16 -3.89 0.61 1.05
C PHE A 16 -3.09 0.70 -0.26
N HIS A 17 -3.15 1.85 -0.93
CA HIS A 17 -2.42 2.07 -2.18
C HIS A 17 -0.90 2.06 -1.97
N VAL A 18 -0.41 2.65 -0.87
CA VAL A 18 1.03 2.63 -0.54
C VAL A 18 1.51 1.20 -0.28
N ILE A 19 0.82 0.44 0.56
CA ILE A 19 1.17 -0.95 0.87
C ILE A 19 1.09 -1.83 -0.38
N ARG A 20 0.08 -1.61 -1.22
CA ARG A 20 -0.05 -2.32 -2.51
C ARG A 20 1.12 -2.02 -3.44
N LEU A 21 1.52 -0.75 -3.57
CA LEU A 21 2.66 -0.34 -4.39
C LEU A 21 3.94 -1.02 -3.90
N ILE A 22 4.23 -0.97 -2.60
CA ILE A 22 5.37 -1.66 -1.98
C ILE A 22 5.35 -3.14 -2.35
N SER A 23 4.24 -3.83 -2.10
CA SER A 23 4.10 -5.25 -2.41
C SER A 23 4.34 -5.57 -3.89
N GLN A 24 3.90 -4.72 -4.80
CA GLN A 24 4.11 -4.89 -6.24
C GLN A 24 5.59 -4.81 -6.61
N GLN A 25 6.33 -3.82 -6.10
CA GLN A 25 7.74 -3.63 -6.40
C GLN A 25 8.60 -4.78 -5.80
N PHE A 26 8.31 -5.20 -4.57
CA PHE A 26 9.01 -6.35 -3.98
C PHE A 26 8.74 -7.66 -4.73
N VAL A 27 7.53 -7.88 -5.22
CA VAL A 27 7.21 -9.04 -6.06
C VAL A 27 7.94 -8.95 -7.41
N ALA A 28 8.12 -7.77 -7.98
CA ALA A 28 8.88 -7.59 -9.21
C ALA A 28 10.36 -7.96 -9.02
N VAL A 29 10.98 -7.51 -7.92
CA VAL A 29 12.34 -7.92 -7.55
C VAL A 29 12.45 -9.43 -7.32
N TRP A 30 11.49 -10.02 -6.59
CA TRP A 30 11.46 -11.46 -6.38
C TRP A 30 11.46 -12.23 -7.69
N ARG A 31 10.67 -11.81 -8.68
CA ARG A 31 10.64 -12.44 -10.01
C ARG A 31 11.97 -12.40 -10.74
N ARG A 32 12.81 -11.41 -10.45
CA ARG A 32 14.16 -11.31 -11.02
C ARG A 32 15.15 -12.24 -10.29
N ILE A 33 15.02 -12.36 -8.97
CA ILE A 33 15.94 -13.19 -8.16
C ILE A 33 15.61 -14.69 -8.34
N ASP A 34 14.33 -15.05 -8.31
CA ASP A 34 13.87 -16.43 -8.49
C ASP A 34 12.69 -16.50 -9.50
N PRO A 35 13.00 -16.53 -10.79
CA PRO A 35 11.98 -16.62 -11.85
C PRO A 35 11.14 -17.90 -11.78
N VAL A 36 11.71 -19.00 -11.26
CA VAL A 36 11.03 -20.30 -11.18
C VAL A 36 10.06 -20.30 -9.98
N GLY A 37 10.55 -19.98 -8.80
CA GLY A 37 9.72 -19.92 -7.59
C GLY A 37 8.63 -18.88 -7.69
N SER A 38 8.85 -17.81 -8.42
CA SER A 38 7.85 -16.74 -8.63
C SER A 38 6.60 -17.18 -9.40
N LYS A 39 6.65 -18.30 -10.12
CA LYS A 39 5.50 -18.94 -10.78
C LYS A 39 4.63 -19.71 -9.80
N ASN A 40 5.15 -20.02 -8.61
CA ASN A 40 4.41 -20.75 -7.58
C ASN A 40 3.41 -19.81 -6.88
N ARG A 41 2.11 -19.99 -7.17
CA ARG A 41 1.02 -19.18 -6.60
C ARG A 41 0.95 -19.28 -5.07
N GLY A 42 1.32 -20.42 -4.49
CA GLY A 42 1.37 -20.64 -3.05
C GLY A 42 2.44 -19.77 -2.39
N LEU A 43 3.67 -19.78 -2.91
CA LEU A 43 4.76 -18.91 -2.43
C LEU A 43 4.43 -17.43 -2.62
N LEU A 44 3.85 -17.04 -3.75
CA LEU A 44 3.39 -15.67 -4.00
C LEU A 44 2.38 -15.21 -2.95
N SER A 45 1.44 -16.08 -2.59
CA SER A 45 0.46 -15.79 -1.54
C SER A 45 1.13 -15.60 -0.17
N LEU A 46 2.10 -16.44 0.19
CA LEU A 46 2.84 -16.34 1.45
C LEU A 46 3.67 -15.06 1.52
N LEU A 47 4.44 -14.78 0.46
CA LEU A 47 5.29 -13.59 0.39
C LEU A 47 4.50 -12.27 0.42
N ARG A 48 3.25 -12.25 -0.01
CA ARG A 48 2.39 -11.06 0.04
C ARG A 48 1.75 -10.81 1.40
N ARG A 49 1.58 -11.84 2.21
CA ARG A 49 0.97 -11.71 3.53
C ARG A 49 1.95 -11.10 4.53
N HIS A 50 1.41 -10.39 5.50
CA HIS A 50 2.17 -9.98 6.67
C HIS A 50 2.51 -11.20 7.52
N ALA A 51 3.70 -11.25 8.11
CA ALA A 51 4.16 -12.40 8.89
C ALA A 51 3.19 -12.79 10.00
N SER A 52 2.58 -11.82 10.68
CA SER A 52 1.57 -12.06 11.73
C SER A 52 0.28 -12.74 11.26
N ASN A 53 0.01 -12.72 9.95
CA ASN A 53 -1.19 -13.31 9.36
C ASN A 53 -0.95 -14.69 8.74
N LEU A 54 0.25 -15.26 8.95
CA LEU A 54 0.60 -16.59 8.50
C LEU A 54 0.22 -17.61 9.58
N ARG A 55 -0.39 -18.72 9.15
CA ARG A 55 -0.55 -19.91 10.01
C ARG A 55 0.81 -20.53 10.27
N PRO A 56 1.00 -21.28 11.41
CA PRO A 56 2.31 -21.86 11.76
C PRO A 56 2.94 -22.67 10.62
N GLU A 57 2.18 -23.50 9.95
CA GLU A 57 2.65 -24.32 8.81
C GLU A 57 3.11 -23.45 7.63
N GLN A 58 2.41 -22.35 7.40
CA GLN A 58 2.74 -21.38 6.33
C GLN A 58 4.02 -20.62 6.68
N ALA A 59 4.19 -20.24 7.94
CA ALA A 59 5.40 -19.58 8.43
C ALA A 59 6.63 -20.49 8.28
N VAL A 60 6.52 -21.78 8.66
CA VAL A 60 7.59 -22.77 8.47
C VAL A 60 7.94 -22.93 6.99
N LYS A 61 6.93 -23.09 6.12
CA LYS A 61 7.16 -23.20 4.66
C LYS A 61 7.86 -21.97 4.10
N LEU A 62 7.46 -20.78 4.51
CA LEU A 62 8.09 -19.53 4.09
C LEU A 62 9.52 -19.43 4.62
N ALA A 63 9.75 -19.77 5.88
CA ALA A 63 11.09 -19.75 6.49
C ALA A 63 12.06 -20.68 5.76
N LEU A 64 11.64 -21.91 5.44
CA LEU A 64 12.44 -22.86 4.66
C LEU A 64 12.79 -22.30 3.26
N TYR A 65 11.82 -21.69 2.59
CA TYR A 65 12.06 -21.07 1.29
C TYR A 65 13.04 -19.89 1.39
N LEU A 66 12.87 -19.01 2.38
CA LEU A 66 13.77 -17.87 2.59
C LEU A 66 15.18 -18.30 3.03
N ALA A 67 15.31 -19.39 3.79
CA ALA A 67 16.62 -19.94 4.17
C ALA A 67 17.44 -20.38 2.95
N SER A 68 16.79 -20.87 1.89
CA SER A 68 17.48 -21.23 0.63
C SER A 68 17.72 -20.02 -0.29
N HIS A 69 17.20 -18.83 0.05
CA HIS A 69 17.31 -17.61 -0.75
C HIS A 69 17.68 -16.39 0.13
N PRO A 70 18.92 -16.26 0.61
CA PRO A 70 19.31 -15.23 1.58
C PRO A 70 18.99 -13.80 1.13
N ALA A 71 19.17 -13.49 -0.15
CA ALA A 71 18.83 -12.18 -0.69
C ALA A 71 17.32 -11.86 -0.57
N LEU A 72 16.46 -12.86 -0.79
CA LEU A 72 15.02 -12.71 -0.59
C LEU A 72 14.63 -12.60 0.87
N ALA A 73 15.36 -13.26 1.77
CA ALA A 73 15.13 -13.14 3.21
C ALA A 73 15.33 -11.70 3.69
N VAL A 74 16.45 -11.08 3.29
CA VAL A 74 16.75 -9.67 3.61
C VAL A 74 15.66 -8.73 3.05
N LEU A 75 15.26 -8.94 1.80
CA LEU A 75 14.20 -8.13 1.17
C LEU A 75 12.85 -8.33 1.87
N TYR A 76 12.52 -9.56 2.24
CA TYR A 76 11.28 -9.86 2.95
C TYR A 76 11.24 -9.15 4.31
N GLU A 77 12.32 -9.25 5.09
CA GLU A 77 12.44 -8.58 6.39
C GLU A 77 12.34 -7.06 6.25
N PHE A 78 13.06 -6.48 5.30
CA PHE A 78 12.98 -5.06 5.02
C PHE A 78 11.55 -4.60 4.72
N ARG A 79 10.85 -5.32 3.85
CA ARG A 79 9.44 -5.04 3.52
C ARG A 79 8.54 -5.14 4.74
N GLU A 80 8.71 -6.17 5.58
CA GLU A 80 7.90 -6.33 6.78
C GLU A 80 8.11 -5.15 7.75
N ARG A 81 9.35 -4.73 7.98
CA ARG A 81 9.67 -3.58 8.83
C ARG A 81 9.06 -2.28 8.26
N LEU A 82 9.20 -2.05 6.96
CA LEU A 82 8.59 -0.89 6.29
C LEU A 82 7.06 -0.91 6.41
N ASN A 83 6.43 -2.06 6.17
CA ASN A 83 4.99 -2.22 6.33
C ASN A 83 4.53 -1.99 7.76
N GLN A 84 5.25 -2.51 8.76
CA GLN A 84 4.95 -2.27 10.18
C GLN A 84 4.96 -0.76 10.50
N LEU A 85 5.97 -0.04 10.02
CA LEU A 85 6.04 1.42 10.18
C LEU A 85 4.82 2.11 9.56
N LEU A 86 4.45 1.75 8.34
CA LEU A 86 3.35 2.38 7.60
C LEU A 86 1.95 1.99 8.13
N LEU A 87 1.83 0.84 8.79
CA LEU A 87 0.58 0.38 9.39
C LEU A 87 0.23 1.06 10.72
N LEU A 88 1.16 1.81 11.33
CA LEU A 88 0.88 2.60 12.53
C LEU A 88 -0.29 3.57 12.30
N ARG A 89 -1.15 3.72 13.31
CA ARG A 89 -2.36 4.54 13.24
C ARG A 89 -2.48 5.42 14.48
N THR A 90 -3.28 6.48 14.38
CA THR A 90 -3.66 7.33 15.53
C THR A 90 -2.47 7.85 16.34
N GLN A 91 -1.34 8.13 15.66
CA GLN A 91 -0.13 8.59 16.32
C GLN A 91 -0.23 10.06 16.70
N THR A 92 0.35 10.41 17.84
CA THR A 92 0.49 11.80 18.26
C THR A 92 1.48 12.56 17.38
N ALA A 93 1.41 13.88 17.35
CA ALA A 93 2.38 14.70 16.63
C ALA A 93 3.84 14.47 17.11
N LYS A 94 4.03 14.21 18.40
CA LYS A 94 5.34 13.88 18.97
C LYS A 94 5.85 12.52 18.47
N ALA A 95 4.98 11.51 18.40
CA ALA A 95 5.32 10.20 17.86
C ALA A 95 5.65 10.28 16.36
N CYS A 96 4.84 11.00 15.56
CA CYS A 96 5.11 11.20 14.13
C CYS A 96 6.49 11.83 13.88
N ARG A 97 6.91 12.80 14.68
CA ARG A 97 8.26 13.40 14.56
C ARG A 97 9.39 12.40 14.82
N ARG A 98 9.18 11.41 15.68
CA ARG A 98 10.17 10.35 15.95
C ARG A 98 10.18 9.29 14.83
N LEU A 99 9.04 9.05 14.18
CA LEU A 99 8.91 8.07 13.11
C LEU A 99 9.41 8.62 11.76
N ALA A 100 9.38 9.94 11.56
CA ALA A 100 9.77 10.55 10.29
C ALA A 100 11.23 10.24 9.87
N PRO A 101 12.25 10.33 10.74
CA PRO A 101 13.62 9.95 10.39
C PRO A 101 13.73 8.48 9.96
N ILE A 102 12.98 7.59 10.61
CA ILE A 102 12.97 6.15 10.29
C ILE A 102 12.39 5.93 8.88
N LEU A 103 11.31 6.64 8.53
CA LEU A 103 10.76 6.59 7.17
C LEU A 103 11.76 7.10 6.14
N LEU A 104 12.46 8.20 6.42
CA LEU A 104 13.46 8.75 5.51
C LEU A 104 14.62 7.78 5.31
N ASP A 105 15.08 7.11 6.36
CA ASP A 105 16.11 6.07 6.25
C ASP A 105 15.65 4.91 5.36
N PHE A 106 14.43 4.41 5.50
CA PHE A 106 13.86 3.41 4.58
C PHE A 106 13.81 3.90 3.14
N ILE A 107 13.44 5.16 2.91
CA ILE A 107 13.40 5.77 1.58
C ILE A 107 14.80 5.83 0.97
N ASP A 108 15.80 6.23 1.74
CA ASP A 108 17.20 6.32 1.26
C ASP A 108 17.76 4.92 0.97
N GLN A 109 17.51 3.93 1.80
CA GLN A 109 17.89 2.54 1.53
C GLN A 109 17.25 2.01 0.24
N LEU A 110 15.98 2.33 -0.02
CA LEU A 110 15.33 1.96 -1.28
C LEU A 110 15.98 2.64 -2.48
N ARG A 111 16.28 3.95 -2.39
CA ARG A 111 16.87 4.74 -3.48
C ARG A 111 18.30 4.31 -3.83
N THR A 112 19.03 3.81 -2.84
CA THR A 112 20.41 3.32 -3.00
C THR A 112 20.50 1.83 -3.24
N SER A 113 19.35 1.11 -3.30
CA SER A 113 19.34 -0.32 -3.57
C SER A 113 19.83 -0.66 -4.97
N GLY A 114 20.35 -1.88 -5.15
CA GLY A 114 20.79 -2.37 -6.47
C GLY A 114 19.66 -2.75 -7.44
N PHE A 115 18.39 -2.53 -7.07
CA PHE A 115 17.21 -2.91 -7.86
C PHE A 115 16.44 -1.69 -8.34
N LEU A 116 16.29 -1.54 -9.65
CA LEU A 116 15.58 -0.40 -10.27
C LEU A 116 14.14 -0.24 -9.76
N GLU A 117 13.47 -1.36 -9.50
CA GLU A 117 12.11 -1.39 -8.96
C GLU A 117 12.05 -0.74 -7.57
N LEU A 118 13.02 -1.06 -6.70
CA LEU A 118 13.11 -0.48 -5.36
C LEU A 118 13.56 0.98 -5.40
N GLN A 119 14.48 1.35 -6.30
CA GLN A 119 14.86 2.74 -6.51
C GLN A 119 13.65 3.57 -6.94
N SER A 120 12.85 3.08 -7.90
CA SER A 120 11.61 3.74 -8.34
C SER A 120 10.62 3.90 -7.19
N LEU A 121 10.48 2.85 -6.35
CA LEU A 121 9.67 2.93 -5.13
C LEU A 121 10.19 4.01 -4.17
N GLY A 122 11.50 4.04 -3.93
CA GLY A 122 12.15 5.03 -3.08
C GLY A 122 11.91 6.46 -3.56
N HIS A 123 12.06 6.74 -4.86
CA HIS A 123 11.74 8.04 -5.44
C HIS A 123 10.26 8.40 -5.30
N THR A 124 9.37 7.44 -5.49
CA THR A 124 7.93 7.66 -5.32
C THR A 124 7.59 7.99 -3.87
N LEU A 125 8.11 7.23 -2.91
CA LEU A 125 7.89 7.49 -1.48
C LEU A 125 8.52 8.83 -1.03
N ASP A 126 9.69 9.20 -1.58
CA ASP A 126 10.32 10.49 -1.29
C ASP A 126 9.45 11.66 -1.76
N SER A 127 8.91 11.57 -2.98
CA SER A 127 8.01 12.60 -3.51
C SER A 127 6.72 12.77 -2.70
N TRP A 128 6.27 11.71 -2.02
CA TRP A 128 5.03 11.67 -1.23
C TRP A 128 5.28 11.55 0.29
N LYS A 129 6.50 11.78 0.76
CA LYS A 129 6.90 11.57 2.17
C LYS A 129 6.03 12.31 3.19
N HIS A 130 5.60 13.52 2.88
CA HIS A 130 4.75 14.31 3.76
C HIS A 130 3.33 13.74 3.85
N GLU A 131 2.76 13.34 2.73
CA GLU A 131 1.44 12.73 2.64
C GLU A 131 1.43 11.34 3.29
N VAL A 132 2.50 10.57 3.10
CA VAL A 132 2.72 9.27 3.74
C VAL A 132 2.86 9.44 5.26
N ALA A 133 3.68 10.39 5.74
CA ALA A 133 3.82 10.64 7.17
C ALA A 133 2.50 11.08 7.82
N ARG A 134 1.66 11.82 7.10
CA ARG A 134 0.33 12.22 7.59
C ARG A 134 -0.62 11.04 7.82
N MET A 135 -0.41 9.90 7.14
CA MET A 135 -1.23 8.69 7.35
C MET A 135 -1.17 8.19 8.80
N TRP A 136 -0.07 8.38 9.53
CA TRP A 136 0.03 7.95 10.91
C TRP A 136 -0.94 8.66 11.84
N ARG A 137 -1.26 9.92 11.55
CA ARG A 137 -2.11 10.77 12.38
C ARG A 137 -3.55 10.85 11.88
N PHE A 138 -3.74 11.01 10.57
CA PHE A 138 -5.01 11.40 9.96
C PHE A 138 -5.70 10.27 9.20
N THR A 139 -5.39 9.04 9.52
CA THR A 139 -6.04 7.90 8.85
C THR A 139 -7.49 7.78 9.30
N ARG A 140 -8.40 8.20 8.46
CA ARG A 140 -9.77 7.70 8.46
C ARG A 140 -9.88 6.55 7.47
N ASN A 141 -10.72 5.57 7.80
CA ASN A 141 -10.96 4.44 6.92
C ASN A 141 -11.74 4.92 5.69
N ASN A 142 -11.20 4.76 4.48
CA ASN A 142 -11.90 5.08 3.23
C ASN A 142 -13.06 4.12 2.93
N GLY A 143 -13.31 3.13 3.78
CA GLY A 143 -14.34 2.11 3.58
C GLY A 143 -15.74 2.69 3.35
N ILE A 144 -16.06 3.84 3.97
CA ILE A 144 -17.32 4.54 3.71
C ILE A 144 -17.35 5.07 2.27
N THR A 145 -16.28 5.74 1.82
CA THR A 145 -16.17 6.27 0.46
C THR A 145 -16.16 5.15 -0.58
N GLU A 146 -15.40 4.07 -0.31
CA GLU A 146 -15.39 2.86 -1.17
C GLU A 146 -16.76 2.19 -1.21
N GLY A 147 -17.47 2.12 -0.08
CA GLY A 147 -18.85 1.62 -0.02
C GLY A 147 -19.81 2.46 -0.89
N PHE A 148 -19.69 3.79 -0.87
CA PHE A 148 -20.44 4.67 -1.75
C PHE A 148 -20.08 4.48 -3.22
N HIS A 149 -18.79 4.36 -3.55
CA HIS A 149 -18.35 4.08 -4.92
C HIS A 149 -18.93 2.76 -5.43
N THR A 150 -18.88 1.70 -4.62
CA THR A 150 -19.47 0.40 -4.97
C THR A 150 -20.98 0.51 -5.21
N LYS A 151 -21.71 1.22 -4.35
CA LYS A 151 -23.14 1.47 -4.55
C LYS A 151 -23.42 2.23 -5.83
N MET A 152 -22.63 3.27 -6.14
CA MET A 152 -22.76 4.05 -7.38
C MET A 152 -22.47 3.19 -8.62
N GLU A 153 -21.48 2.30 -8.57
CA GLU A 153 -21.20 1.36 -9.65
C GLU A 153 -22.35 0.36 -9.86
N VAL A 154 -22.93 -0.18 -8.78
CA VAL A 154 -24.09 -1.08 -8.86
C VAL A 154 -25.27 -0.37 -9.49
N LEU A 155 -25.57 0.87 -9.07
CA LEU A 155 -26.62 1.72 -9.66
C LEU A 155 -26.41 1.93 -11.17
N GLN A 156 -25.17 2.19 -11.55
CA GLN A 156 -24.82 2.42 -12.96
C GLN A 156 -24.97 1.14 -13.80
N ARG A 157 -24.60 -0.02 -13.25
CA ARG A 157 -24.77 -1.33 -13.91
C ARG A 157 -26.27 -1.71 -14.03
N GLN A 158 -27.06 -1.52 -12.98
CA GLN A 158 -28.50 -1.82 -12.99
C GLN A 158 -29.28 -0.95 -13.97
N ALA A 159 -28.82 0.28 -14.21
CA ALA A 159 -29.44 1.19 -15.17
C ALA A 159 -28.90 1.05 -16.61
N TYR A 160 -28.03 0.06 -16.88
CA TYR A 160 -27.33 -0.06 -18.17
C TYR A 160 -26.64 1.22 -18.64
N GLY A 161 -26.21 2.05 -17.66
CA GLY A 161 -25.65 3.37 -17.86
C GLY A 161 -26.71 4.49 -17.76
N PHE A 162 -26.22 5.71 -17.65
CA PHE A 162 -27.07 6.91 -17.59
C PHE A 162 -26.70 7.87 -18.72
N ARG A 163 -27.65 8.19 -19.57
CA ARG A 163 -27.48 9.23 -20.61
C ARG A 163 -27.49 10.64 -20.05
N ASN A 164 -28.15 10.85 -18.90
CA ASN A 164 -28.32 12.16 -18.29
C ASN A 164 -27.71 12.17 -16.89
N PHE A 165 -26.70 13.03 -16.68
CA PHE A 165 -26.01 13.17 -15.41
C PHE A 165 -26.94 13.63 -14.26
N LYS A 166 -27.94 14.48 -14.54
CA LYS A 166 -28.92 14.94 -13.53
C LYS A 166 -29.72 13.76 -12.96
N ASN A 167 -30.16 12.84 -13.81
CA ASN A 167 -30.89 11.63 -13.39
C ASN A 167 -29.99 10.68 -12.60
N TYR A 168 -28.72 10.53 -13.01
CA TYR A 168 -27.75 9.77 -12.26
C TYR A 168 -27.55 10.36 -10.85
N ARG A 169 -27.29 11.66 -10.77
CA ARG A 169 -27.10 12.36 -9.49
C ARG A 169 -28.32 12.21 -8.57
N LEU A 170 -29.53 12.35 -9.10
CA LEU A 170 -30.76 12.21 -8.33
C LEU A 170 -30.86 10.80 -7.73
N ARG A 171 -30.64 9.77 -8.54
CA ARG A 171 -30.68 8.37 -8.05
C ARG A 171 -29.60 8.08 -7.02
N VAL A 172 -28.37 8.59 -7.18
CA VAL A 172 -27.32 8.47 -6.19
C VAL A 172 -27.74 9.09 -4.86
N VAL A 173 -28.33 10.28 -4.87
CA VAL A 173 -28.78 10.98 -3.65
C VAL A 173 -29.91 10.25 -2.95
N VAL A 174 -30.80 9.58 -3.69
CA VAL A 174 -31.96 8.88 -3.12
C VAL A 174 -31.60 7.46 -2.61
N MET A 175 -30.64 6.79 -3.26
CA MET A 175 -30.34 5.36 -3.01
C MET A 175 -29.04 5.12 -2.27
N CYS A 176 -28.17 6.11 -2.11
CA CYS A 176 -26.91 6.05 -1.39
C CYS A 176 -26.87 6.95 -0.19
#